data_dd4a8260589e50c70464f2ca3fbe66f5
#
_entry.id   dd4a8260589e50c70464f2ca3fbe66f5
#
_cell.length_a   1.000
_cell.length_b   1.000
_cell.length_c   1.000
_cell.angle_alpha   90.00
_cell.angle_beta   90.00
_cell.angle_gamma   90.00
#
_symmetry.space_group_name_H-M   'P 1'
#
loop_
_entity.id
_entity.type
_entity.pdbx_description
1 polymer ?
#
loop_
_entity_poly.entity_id
_entity_poly.type
_entity_poly.pdbx_seq_one_letter_code
_entity_poly.pdbx_strand_id
1 'polypeptide(L)'
;MATLYDVLNTLRAGVATFRTIAPQHITSENIFVGNNAVVCRCEVAGVLCALKCYPRHRNNALAIYGDALHEREMTVYSLRGRVEYVDVVATPWIEGTTLDRLLGDAKTDYHDLMIRFERFALDMLRGEWAHGDIKPENIVLTPEGDLRLIDYDSAWLPGFTQSDMEEAGTPSFSHPLREERRFDKSIDDFFIALMVTMLAALSYDKGTFAPHIDADCALFSPHAVVSGVDKLLNAALALFERKGDKKHRDIAATLYNCSGPIPTLQRLLEG
;
A
#
# COMPACT_ATOMS: atom_id res chain seq x y z
N MET A 1 -25.76 10.02 -6.76
CA MET A 1 -24.61 9.28 -6.22
C MET A 1 -23.71 10.30 -5.56
N ALA A 2 -23.32 10.08 -4.32
CA ALA A 2 -22.44 10.94 -3.56
C ALA A 2 -21.07 11.02 -4.23
N THR A 3 -20.36 12.11 -4.02
CA THR A 3 -18.99 12.34 -4.44
C THR A 3 -18.06 12.37 -3.23
N LEU A 4 -16.75 12.23 -3.44
CA LEU A 4 -15.76 12.43 -2.36
C LEU A 4 -15.92 13.78 -1.68
N TYR A 5 -16.24 14.81 -2.46
CA TYR A 5 -16.47 16.17 -1.95
C TYR A 5 -17.71 16.26 -1.05
N ASP A 6 -18.81 15.57 -1.41
CA ASP A 6 -20.03 15.53 -0.59
C ASP A 6 -19.75 14.83 0.75
N VAL A 7 -19.02 13.70 0.73
CA VAL A 7 -18.58 12.97 1.94
C VAL A 7 -17.73 13.87 2.82
N LEU A 8 -16.69 14.49 2.24
CA LEU A 8 -15.76 15.36 2.95
C LEU A 8 -16.47 16.53 3.62
N ASN A 9 -17.36 17.21 2.88
CA ASN A 9 -18.09 18.36 3.42
C ASN A 9 -19.07 17.95 4.52
N THR A 10 -19.76 16.81 4.37
CA THR A 10 -20.65 16.30 5.40
C THR A 10 -19.93 16.02 6.71
N LEU A 11 -18.74 15.40 6.62
CA LEU A 11 -17.88 15.13 7.78
C LEU A 11 -17.34 16.43 8.41
N ARG A 12 -16.80 17.33 7.61
CA ARG A 12 -16.27 18.63 8.09
C ARG A 12 -17.30 19.54 8.71
N ALA A 13 -18.51 19.53 8.20
CA ALA A 13 -19.61 20.29 8.77
C ALA A 13 -20.16 19.69 10.06
N GLY A 14 -19.72 18.47 10.45
CA GLY A 14 -20.21 17.78 11.64
C GLY A 14 -21.69 17.37 11.58
N VAL A 15 -22.23 17.24 10.36
CA VAL A 15 -23.64 16.88 10.14
C VAL A 15 -23.82 15.42 9.71
N ALA A 16 -22.73 14.65 9.61
CA ALA A 16 -22.79 13.22 9.35
C ALA A 16 -23.57 12.50 10.46
N THR A 17 -24.48 11.64 10.07
CA THR A 17 -25.16 10.72 10.99
C THR A 17 -24.86 9.29 10.58
N PHE A 18 -24.70 8.42 11.56
CA PHE A 18 -24.37 7.02 11.40
C PHE A 18 -25.52 6.16 11.93
N ARG A 19 -25.75 5.00 11.33
CA ARG A 19 -26.92 4.15 11.62
C ARG A 19 -26.65 3.15 12.73
N THR A 20 -25.46 2.56 12.76
CA THR A 20 -25.13 1.45 13.65
C THR A 20 -23.89 1.71 14.50
N ILE A 21 -22.95 2.53 14.03
CA ILE A 21 -21.77 2.93 14.78
C ILE A 21 -21.93 4.37 15.31
N ALA A 22 -21.15 4.72 16.33
CA ALA A 22 -21.15 6.06 16.92
C ALA A 22 -19.70 6.60 16.98
N PRO A 23 -19.14 7.06 15.83
CA PRO A 23 -17.80 7.60 15.82
C PRO A 23 -17.72 8.88 16.64
N GLN A 24 -16.64 9.02 17.42
CA GLN A 24 -16.35 10.20 18.24
C GLN A 24 -15.04 10.84 17.79
N HIS A 25 -14.85 12.12 18.12
CA HIS A 25 -13.61 12.86 17.84
C HIS A 25 -13.27 13.02 16.35
N ILE A 26 -14.27 13.07 15.46
CA ILE A 26 -14.06 13.45 14.06
C ILE A 26 -13.78 14.95 14.02
N THR A 27 -12.55 15.34 13.70
CA THR A 27 -12.13 16.74 13.54
C THR A 27 -11.53 16.95 12.16
N SER A 28 -11.51 18.18 11.67
CA SER A 28 -10.96 18.49 10.34
C SER A 28 -9.51 18.05 10.16
N GLU A 29 -8.73 18.03 11.24
CA GLU A 29 -7.32 17.61 11.25
C GLU A 29 -7.14 16.09 11.12
N ASN A 30 -8.20 15.35 11.46
CA ASN A 30 -8.22 13.88 11.42
C ASN A 30 -8.91 13.32 10.17
N ILE A 31 -9.17 14.17 9.16
CA ILE A 31 -9.83 13.78 7.92
C ILE A 31 -8.83 13.82 6.77
N PHE A 32 -8.65 12.68 6.10
CA PHE A 32 -7.76 12.47 4.97
C PHE A 32 -8.57 12.12 3.73
N VAL A 33 -8.20 12.67 2.58
CA VAL A 33 -8.90 12.40 1.31
C VAL A 33 -8.01 11.51 0.45
N GLY A 34 -8.48 10.30 0.18
CA GLY A 34 -7.89 9.40 -0.80
C GLY A 34 -8.54 9.51 -2.17
N ASN A 35 -8.12 8.65 -3.09
CA ASN A 35 -8.66 8.63 -4.45
C ASN A 35 -10.12 8.12 -4.50
N ASN A 36 -10.47 7.16 -3.63
CA ASN A 36 -11.76 6.45 -3.67
C ASN A 36 -12.57 6.57 -2.38
N ALA A 37 -11.98 7.08 -1.30
CA ALA A 37 -12.64 7.22 -0.02
C ALA A 37 -12.14 8.46 0.75
N VAL A 38 -12.94 8.89 1.73
CA VAL A 38 -12.52 9.81 2.77
C VAL A 38 -12.26 9.00 4.03
N VAL A 39 -11.09 9.16 4.64
CA VAL A 39 -10.67 8.43 5.85
C VAL A 39 -10.67 9.38 7.03
N CYS A 40 -11.26 8.96 8.15
CA CYS A 40 -11.21 9.71 9.41
C CYS A 40 -10.51 8.88 10.48
N ARG A 41 -9.57 9.49 11.20
CA ARG A 41 -9.09 8.95 12.46
C ARG A 41 -10.07 9.35 13.54
N CYS A 42 -10.73 8.38 14.16
CA CYS A 42 -11.77 8.61 15.14
C CYS A 42 -11.83 7.47 16.17
N GLU A 43 -12.67 7.60 17.17
CA GLU A 43 -12.91 6.54 18.16
C GLU A 43 -14.28 5.91 17.90
N VAL A 44 -14.35 4.58 17.86
CA VAL A 44 -15.59 3.81 17.75
C VAL A 44 -15.63 2.81 18.91
N ALA A 45 -16.64 2.90 19.76
CA ALA A 45 -16.80 2.06 20.94
C ALA A 45 -15.54 1.99 21.85
N GLY A 46 -14.82 3.11 22.02
CA GLY A 46 -13.61 3.20 22.82
C GLY A 46 -12.34 2.69 22.13
N VAL A 47 -12.41 2.34 20.85
CA VAL A 47 -11.26 1.88 20.06
C VAL A 47 -10.91 2.95 19.02
N LEU A 48 -9.62 3.30 18.91
CA LEU A 48 -9.14 4.20 17.88
C LEU A 48 -9.18 3.50 16.52
N CYS A 49 -9.88 4.09 15.56
CA CYS A 49 -10.18 3.51 14.26
C CYS A 49 -9.82 4.44 13.09
N ALA A 50 -9.49 3.82 11.96
CA ALA A 50 -9.59 4.41 10.64
C ALA A 50 -11.00 4.14 10.10
N LEU A 51 -11.79 5.19 9.99
CA LEU A 51 -13.14 5.14 9.44
C LEU A 51 -13.07 5.56 7.98
N LYS A 52 -13.24 4.62 7.07
CA LYS A 52 -13.13 4.82 5.63
C LYS A 52 -14.52 4.90 5.00
N CYS A 53 -14.88 6.06 4.45
CA CYS A 53 -16.20 6.35 3.93
C CYS A 53 -16.16 6.36 2.39
N TYR A 54 -16.91 5.47 1.75
CA TYR A 54 -16.89 5.27 0.30
C TYR A 54 -18.08 5.97 -0.37
N PRO A 55 -17.86 6.96 -1.25
CA PRO A 55 -18.96 7.58 -1.99
C PRO A 55 -19.65 6.63 -2.97
N ARG A 56 -18.99 5.51 -3.32
CA ARG A 56 -19.50 4.47 -4.21
C ARG A 56 -19.40 3.12 -3.54
N HIS A 57 -20.38 2.27 -3.78
CA HIS A 57 -20.33 0.88 -3.35
C HIS A 57 -19.13 0.15 -3.94
N ARG A 58 -18.49 -0.69 -3.13
CA ARG A 58 -17.35 -1.54 -3.50
C ARG A 58 -17.80 -3.00 -3.46
N ASN A 59 -17.75 -3.68 -4.61
CA ASN A 59 -18.28 -5.05 -4.73
C ASN A 59 -17.54 -6.04 -3.83
N ASN A 60 -16.24 -5.85 -3.65
CA ASN A 60 -15.38 -6.75 -2.88
C ASN A 60 -15.25 -6.39 -1.40
N ALA A 61 -15.82 -5.27 -0.96
CA ALA A 61 -15.62 -4.76 0.40
C ALA A 61 -16.02 -5.78 1.47
N LEU A 62 -17.12 -6.50 1.27
CA LEU A 62 -17.56 -7.53 2.23
C LEU A 62 -16.56 -8.69 2.34
N ALA A 63 -16.03 -9.16 1.21
CA ALA A 63 -15.05 -10.24 1.20
C ALA A 63 -13.72 -9.83 1.83
N ILE A 64 -13.29 -8.56 1.63
CA ILE A 64 -12.01 -8.03 2.12
C ILE A 64 -12.11 -7.67 3.62
N TYR A 65 -13.18 -6.98 4.03
CA TYR A 65 -13.28 -6.36 5.34
C TYR A 65 -14.21 -7.09 6.33
N GLY A 66 -15.06 -8.01 5.84
CA GLY A 66 -15.97 -8.77 6.70
C GLY A 66 -16.83 -7.86 7.59
N ASP A 67 -16.80 -8.14 8.90
CA ASP A 67 -17.58 -7.42 9.92
C ASP A 67 -17.14 -5.95 10.11
N ALA A 68 -16.01 -5.54 9.57
CA ALA A 68 -15.60 -4.14 9.59
C ALA A 68 -16.35 -3.26 8.57
N LEU A 69 -17.04 -3.89 7.60
CA LEU A 69 -17.90 -3.20 6.64
C LEU A 69 -19.27 -2.92 7.24
N HIS A 70 -19.71 -1.68 7.16
CA HIS A 70 -21.05 -1.21 7.50
C HIS A 70 -21.70 -0.63 6.24
N GLU A 71 -22.62 -1.38 5.63
CA GLU A 71 -23.28 -0.95 4.40
C GLU A 71 -24.30 0.16 4.66
N ARG A 72 -24.31 1.17 3.78
CA ARG A 72 -25.21 2.33 3.85
C ARG A 72 -25.24 2.99 5.24
N GLU A 73 -24.10 3.07 5.86
CA GLU A 73 -23.94 3.44 7.27
C GLU A 73 -24.03 4.94 7.51
N MET A 74 -23.37 5.74 6.67
CA MET A 74 -23.25 7.18 6.90
C MET A 74 -24.16 7.96 5.97
N THR A 75 -24.90 8.93 6.53
CA THR A 75 -25.68 9.90 5.78
C THR A 75 -24.76 10.96 5.16
N VAL A 76 -24.94 11.22 3.88
CA VAL A 76 -24.21 12.24 3.13
C VAL A 76 -25.17 13.25 2.52
N TYR A 77 -24.86 14.53 2.66
CA TYR A 77 -25.62 15.62 2.08
C TYR A 77 -24.93 16.14 0.82
N SER A 78 -25.52 15.89 -0.34
CA SER A 78 -24.98 16.40 -1.59
C SER A 78 -25.26 17.90 -1.76
N LEU A 79 -24.40 18.57 -2.52
CA LEU A 79 -24.59 19.99 -2.88
C LEU A 79 -25.92 20.27 -3.61
N ARG A 80 -26.56 19.22 -4.15
CA ARG A 80 -27.87 19.32 -4.82
C ARG A 80 -29.04 19.13 -3.86
N GLY A 81 -28.81 19.14 -2.55
CA GLY A 81 -29.82 18.95 -1.51
C GLY A 81 -30.37 17.52 -1.41
N ARG A 82 -29.68 16.53 -1.98
CA ARG A 82 -30.06 15.11 -1.84
C ARG A 82 -29.37 14.50 -0.63
N VAL A 83 -30.12 13.63 0.05
CA VAL A 83 -29.58 12.78 1.12
C VAL A 83 -29.27 11.41 0.53
N GLU A 84 -28.05 10.96 0.68
CA GLU A 84 -27.58 9.66 0.23
C GLU A 84 -26.96 8.91 1.41
N TYR A 85 -26.81 7.59 1.27
CA TYR A 85 -26.19 6.74 2.27
C TYR A 85 -24.98 6.06 1.64
N VAL A 86 -23.84 6.11 2.34
CA VAL A 86 -22.58 5.54 1.86
C VAL A 86 -22.11 4.44 2.79
N ASP A 87 -21.34 3.52 2.21
CA ASP A 87 -20.70 2.43 2.94
C ASP A 87 -19.51 2.95 3.73
N VAL A 88 -19.28 2.34 4.89
CA VAL A 88 -18.21 2.69 5.81
C VAL A 88 -17.47 1.44 6.22
N VAL A 89 -16.15 1.50 6.23
CA VAL A 89 -15.29 0.47 6.82
C VAL A 89 -14.60 1.04 8.04
N ALA A 90 -14.72 0.35 9.18
CA ALA A 90 -14.11 0.73 10.45
C ALA A 90 -13.03 -0.29 10.84
N THR A 91 -11.76 0.06 10.63
CA THR A 91 -10.62 -0.79 11.02
C THR A 91 -9.83 -0.15 12.16
N PRO A 92 -9.13 -0.93 13.01
CA PRO A 92 -8.24 -0.36 14.02
C PRO A 92 -7.23 0.60 13.37
N TRP A 93 -7.02 1.76 13.99
CA TRP A 93 -5.97 2.68 13.57
C TRP A 93 -4.60 2.09 13.91
N ILE A 94 -3.70 2.06 12.94
CA ILE A 94 -2.32 1.63 13.14
C ILE A 94 -1.46 2.85 13.45
N GLU A 95 -0.95 2.94 14.67
CA GLU A 95 -0.02 3.98 15.07
C GLU A 95 1.37 3.68 14.51
N GLY A 96 2.08 4.72 14.08
CA GLY A 96 3.44 4.58 13.57
C GLY A 96 3.81 5.63 12.53
N THR A 97 4.89 5.34 11.82
CA THR A 97 5.41 6.19 10.74
C THR A 97 5.32 5.43 9.43
N THR A 98 4.74 6.04 8.41
CA THR A 98 4.66 5.42 7.08
C THR A 98 6.03 5.34 6.40
N LEU A 99 6.21 4.33 5.56
CA LEU A 99 7.50 4.05 4.92
C LEU A 99 7.98 5.19 4.02
N ASP A 100 7.05 5.92 3.36
CA ASP A 100 7.38 7.12 2.57
C ASP A 100 8.07 8.20 3.42
N ARG A 101 7.58 8.43 4.63
CA ARG A 101 8.21 9.37 5.56
C ARG A 101 9.58 8.91 6.01
N LEU A 102 9.74 7.59 6.25
CA LEU A 102 11.04 7.01 6.61
C LEU A 102 12.03 7.12 5.46
N LEU A 103 11.62 6.87 4.23
CA LEU A 103 12.48 7.01 3.05
C LEU A 103 12.94 8.45 2.84
N GLY A 104 12.11 9.44 3.20
CA GLY A 104 12.46 10.86 3.15
C GLY A 104 13.28 11.37 4.34
N ASP A 105 13.40 10.61 5.44
CA ASP A 105 14.15 11.06 6.63
C ASP A 105 15.65 10.77 6.50
N ALA A 106 16.45 11.82 6.58
CA ALA A 106 17.91 11.71 6.54
C ALA A 106 18.50 10.84 7.67
N LYS A 107 17.76 10.62 8.76
CA LYS A 107 18.20 9.82 9.92
C LYS A 107 17.85 8.35 9.81
N THR A 108 17.12 7.93 8.79
CA THR A 108 16.71 6.54 8.60
C THR A 108 17.92 5.61 8.51
N ASP A 109 17.91 4.58 9.36
CA ASP A 109 18.80 3.43 9.26
C ASP A 109 18.25 2.46 8.21
N TYR A 110 18.76 2.58 6.99
CA TYR A 110 18.32 1.74 5.88
C TYR A 110 18.71 0.27 6.04
N HIS A 111 19.72 -0.05 6.87
CA HIS A 111 20.07 -1.43 7.13
C HIS A 111 19.03 -2.11 8.02
N ASP A 112 18.64 -1.46 9.12
CA ASP A 112 17.55 -1.96 9.97
C ASP A 112 16.23 -2.03 9.21
N LEU A 113 15.91 -1.01 8.41
CA LEU A 113 14.69 -0.97 7.61
C LEU A 113 14.65 -2.10 6.56
N MET A 114 15.78 -2.40 5.91
CA MET A 114 15.92 -3.51 4.97
C MET A 114 15.60 -4.85 5.65
N ILE A 115 16.20 -5.12 6.82
CA ILE A 115 15.96 -6.36 7.57
C ILE A 115 14.49 -6.51 7.96
N ARG A 116 13.85 -5.43 8.43
CA ARG A 116 12.42 -5.43 8.77
C ARG A 116 11.55 -5.68 7.55
N PHE A 117 11.89 -5.04 6.43
CA PHE A 117 11.15 -5.19 5.19
C PHE A 117 11.28 -6.61 4.62
N GLU A 118 12.45 -7.24 4.66
CA GLU A 118 12.62 -8.63 4.23
C GLU A 118 11.76 -9.60 5.05
N ARG A 119 11.68 -9.41 6.39
CA ARG A 119 10.80 -10.21 7.24
C ARG A 119 9.34 -10.03 6.86
N PHE A 120 8.92 -8.78 6.73
CA PHE A 120 7.57 -8.42 6.30
C PHE A 120 7.22 -9.03 4.93
N ALA A 121 8.14 -8.93 3.95
CA ALA A 121 7.98 -9.49 2.62
C ALA A 121 7.83 -11.03 2.64
N LEU A 122 8.63 -11.72 3.46
CA LEU A 122 8.51 -13.16 3.64
C LEU A 122 7.15 -13.56 4.21
N ASP A 123 6.64 -12.83 5.20
CA ASP A 123 5.34 -13.11 5.79
C ASP A 123 4.21 -12.91 4.76
N MET A 124 4.32 -11.89 3.91
CA MET A 124 3.39 -11.69 2.80
C MET A 124 3.44 -12.82 1.77
N LEU A 125 4.64 -13.19 1.31
CA LEU A 125 4.82 -14.24 0.30
C LEU A 125 4.33 -15.62 0.79
N ARG A 126 4.36 -15.88 2.09
CA ARG A 126 3.83 -17.09 2.72
C ARG A 126 2.30 -17.07 2.87
N GLY A 127 1.69 -15.89 2.95
CA GLY A 127 0.24 -15.73 3.01
C GLY A 127 -0.46 -16.29 1.78
N GLU A 128 -1.76 -16.56 1.86
CA GLU A 128 -2.59 -17.01 0.74
C GLU A 128 -3.41 -15.87 0.11
N TRP A 129 -2.96 -14.64 0.26
CA TRP A 129 -3.58 -13.42 -0.23
C TRP A 129 -2.53 -12.46 -0.76
N ALA A 130 -2.93 -11.42 -1.45
CA ALA A 130 -2.06 -10.33 -1.87
C ALA A 130 -2.73 -8.98 -1.62
N HIS A 131 -1.95 -7.95 -1.38
CA HIS A 131 -2.46 -6.62 -1.06
C HIS A 131 -2.93 -5.84 -2.30
N GLY A 132 -2.21 -5.98 -3.40
CA GLY A 132 -2.58 -5.43 -4.71
C GLY A 132 -2.26 -3.96 -4.92
N ASP A 133 -2.02 -3.17 -3.89
CA ASP A 133 -1.53 -1.79 -3.96
C ASP A 133 -0.52 -1.51 -2.86
N ILE A 134 0.53 -2.36 -2.78
CA ILE A 134 1.62 -2.09 -1.85
C ILE A 134 2.41 -0.89 -2.38
N LYS A 135 2.57 0.11 -1.52
CA LYS A 135 3.40 1.29 -1.75
C LYS A 135 3.89 1.85 -0.41
N PRO A 136 4.91 2.70 -0.39
CA PRO A 136 5.47 3.21 0.87
C PRO A 136 4.44 3.86 1.81
N GLU A 137 3.44 4.56 1.29
CA GLU A 137 2.38 5.20 2.08
C GLU A 137 1.44 4.18 2.75
N ASN A 138 1.34 2.96 2.20
CA ASN A 138 0.48 1.90 2.71
C ASN A 138 1.19 0.94 3.68
N ILE A 139 2.45 1.23 4.03
CA ILE A 139 3.26 0.45 4.98
C ILE A 139 3.60 1.34 6.18
N VAL A 140 3.21 0.91 7.37
CA VAL A 140 3.44 1.65 8.63
C VAL A 140 4.45 0.89 9.49
N LEU A 141 5.53 1.55 9.91
CA LEU A 141 6.43 1.07 10.95
C LEU A 141 5.82 1.43 12.31
N THR A 142 5.41 0.42 13.07
CA THR A 142 4.81 0.60 14.39
C THR A 142 5.86 0.92 15.46
N PRO A 143 5.47 1.43 16.63
CA PRO A 143 6.38 1.66 17.75
C PRO A 143 7.10 0.39 18.23
N GLU A 144 6.50 -0.79 18.05
CA GLU A 144 7.08 -2.10 18.36
C GLU A 144 8.13 -2.55 17.35
N GLY A 145 8.23 -1.86 16.21
CA GLY A 145 9.20 -2.11 15.16
C GLY A 145 8.72 -3.08 14.08
N ASP A 146 7.43 -3.39 14.05
CA ASP A 146 6.83 -4.21 12.99
C ASP A 146 6.36 -3.35 11.83
N LEU A 147 6.46 -3.86 10.61
CA LEU A 147 5.81 -3.27 9.45
C LEU A 147 4.39 -3.83 9.31
N ARG A 148 3.42 -2.94 9.11
CA ARG A 148 2.00 -3.27 8.95
C ARG A 148 1.43 -2.61 7.70
N LEU A 149 0.54 -3.31 7.02
CA LEU A 149 -0.20 -2.77 5.88
C LEU A 149 -1.45 -2.04 6.32
N ILE A 150 -1.79 -1.02 5.56
CA ILE A 150 -3.09 -0.32 5.59
C ILE A 150 -3.65 -0.29 4.17
N ASP A 151 -4.94 -0.02 4.04
CA ASP A 151 -5.61 0.18 2.74
C ASP A 151 -5.68 -1.07 1.84
N TYR A 152 -6.51 -2.02 2.24
CA TYR A 152 -6.67 -3.32 1.56
C TYR A 152 -7.64 -3.30 0.37
N ASP A 153 -8.05 -2.13 -0.15
CA ASP A 153 -9.09 -2.01 -1.19
C ASP A 153 -8.78 -2.76 -2.49
N SER A 154 -7.51 -2.96 -2.79
CA SER A 154 -7.03 -3.65 -4.00
C SER A 154 -6.67 -5.13 -3.75
N ALA A 155 -6.99 -5.65 -2.56
CA ALA A 155 -6.53 -6.98 -2.16
C ALA A 155 -7.10 -8.08 -3.06
N TRP A 156 -6.25 -9.06 -3.35
CA TRP A 156 -6.66 -10.33 -3.92
C TRP A 156 -6.82 -11.37 -2.82
N LEU A 157 -7.93 -12.10 -2.87
CA LEU A 157 -8.25 -13.22 -1.98
C LEU A 157 -8.46 -14.50 -2.79
N PRO A 158 -8.25 -15.69 -2.19
CA PRO A 158 -8.56 -16.97 -2.84
C PRO A 158 -9.99 -17.01 -3.37
N GLY A 159 -10.11 -17.30 -4.67
CA GLY A 159 -11.38 -17.31 -5.38
C GLY A 159 -11.65 -16.05 -6.21
N PHE A 160 -10.92 -14.95 -6.00
CA PHE A 160 -11.03 -13.78 -6.87
C PHE A 160 -10.46 -14.05 -8.24
N THR A 161 -11.09 -13.44 -9.24
CA THR A 161 -10.75 -13.52 -10.67
C THR A 161 -10.39 -12.14 -11.21
N GLN A 162 -10.00 -12.05 -12.48
CA GLN A 162 -9.72 -10.76 -13.13
C GLN A 162 -10.89 -9.77 -13.06
N SER A 163 -12.13 -10.25 -13.07
CA SER A 163 -13.33 -9.40 -12.96
C SER A 163 -13.52 -8.78 -11.58
N ASP A 164 -12.83 -9.30 -10.57
CA ASP A 164 -12.88 -8.80 -9.19
C ASP A 164 -11.82 -7.71 -8.93
N MET A 165 -10.93 -7.46 -9.89
CA MET A 165 -9.95 -6.39 -9.78
C MET A 165 -10.63 -5.02 -9.96
N GLU A 166 -10.83 -4.30 -8.88
CA GLU A 166 -11.45 -2.96 -8.89
C GLU A 166 -10.42 -1.84 -9.14
N GLU A 167 -9.16 -2.09 -8.81
CA GLU A 167 -8.05 -1.14 -8.94
C GLU A 167 -6.76 -1.84 -9.38
N ALA A 168 -5.99 -1.17 -10.24
CA ALA A 168 -4.74 -1.72 -10.76
C ALA A 168 -3.50 -1.44 -9.89
N GLY A 169 -3.68 -0.78 -8.74
CA GLY A 169 -2.60 -0.32 -7.88
C GLY A 169 -1.91 0.95 -8.39
N THR A 170 -0.81 1.33 -7.75
CA THR A 170 -0.06 2.55 -8.06
C THR A 170 1.01 2.28 -9.11
N PRO A 171 1.03 2.99 -10.26
CA PRO A 171 1.93 2.69 -11.38
C PRO A 171 3.42 2.74 -11.04
N SER A 172 3.85 3.64 -10.15
CA SER A 172 5.26 3.77 -9.73
C SER A 172 5.79 2.53 -9.00
N PHE A 173 4.90 1.66 -8.53
CA PHE A 173 5.24 0.46 -7.75
C PHE A 173 4.67 -0.83 -8.33
N SER A 174 3.84 -0.74 -9.36
CA SER A 174 3.23 -1.89 -10.00
C SER A 174 4.01 -2.33 -11.23
N HIS A 175 3.87 -3.61 -11.60
CA HIS A 175 4.40 -4.08 -12.87
C HIS A 175 3.77 -3.30 -14.03
N PRO A 176 4.54 -2.87 -15.07
CA PRO A 176 4.00 -2.05 -16.17
C PRO A 176 2.78 -2.61 -16.91
N LEU A 177 2.63 -3.93 -16.90
CA LEU A 177 1.49 -4.62 -17.53
C LEU A 177 0.46 -5.08 -16.48
N ARG A 178 0.34 -4.39 -15.35
CA ARG A 178 -0.52 -4.78 -14.23
C ARG A 178 -1.99 -4.97 -14.65
N GLU A 179 -2.53 -4.07 -15.45
CA GLU A 179 -3.93 -4.10 -15.90
C GLU A 179 -4.20 -5.27 -16.87
N GLU A 180 -3.20 -5.65 -17.67
CA GLU A 180 -3.27 -6.73 -18.65
C GLU A 180 -2.98 -8.11 -18.06
N ARG A 181 -2.53 -8.13 -16.78
CA ARG A 181 -2.08 -9.35 -16.12
C ARG A 181 -3.15 -9.96 -15.25
N ARG A 182 -2.95 -11.25 -15.01
CA ARG A 182 -3.80 -12.02 -14.12
C ARG A 182 -3.80 -11.43 -12.72
N PHE A 183 -5.00 -11.28 -12.16
CA PHE A 183 -5.23 -10.89 -10.79
C PHE A 183 -5.15 -12.13 -9.91
N ASP A 184 -4.05 -12.35 -9.23
CA ASP A 184 -3.78 -13.50 -8.38
C ASP A 184 -2.78 -13.17 -7.28
N LYS A 185 -2.41 -14.16 -6.48
CA LYS A 185 -1.50 -14.02 -5.35
C LYS A 185 -0.16 -13.35 -5.69
N SER A 186 0.33 -13.50 -6.91
CA SER A 186 1.65 -13.01 -7.33
C SER A 186 1.69 -11.52 -7.67
N ILE A 187 0.58 -10.81 -7.51
CA ILE A 187 0.49 -9.39 -7.90
C ILE A 187 1.43 -8.47 -7.13
N ASP A 188 1.86 -8.89 -5.94
CA ASP A 188 2.78 -8.14 -5.09
C ASP A 188 4.26 -8.48 -5.31
N ASP A 189 4.57 -9.55 -6.03
CA ASP A 189 5.95 -10.04 -6.22
C ASP A 189 6.89 -8.96 -6.78
N PHE A 190 6.41 -8.22 -7.79
CA PHE A 190 7.22 -7.18 -8.44
C PHE A 190 7.56 -6.06 -7.47
N PHE A 191 6.58 -5.57 -6.71
CA PHE A 191 6.82 -4.55 -5.70
C PHE A 191 7.81 -5.03 -4.64
N ILE A 192 7.61 -6.24 -4.13
CA ILE A 192 8.49 -6.82 -3.09
C ILE A 192 9.93 -6.89 -3.58
N ALA A 193 10.16 -7.42 -4.79
CA ALA A 193 11.51 -7.49 -5.36
C ALA A 193 12.13 -6.11 -5.57
N LEU A 194 11.32 -5.13 -6.02
CA LEU A 194 11.74 -3.76 -6.25
C LEU A 194 12.18 -3.08 -4.94
N MET A 195 11.38 -3.19 -3.88
CA MET A 195 11.64 -2.58 -2.58
C MET A 195 12.80 -3.25 -1.84
N VAL A 196 12.91 -4.58 -1.88
CA VAL A 196 14.08 -5.28 -1.32
C VAL A 196 15.35 -4.79 -2.00
N THR A 197 15.36 -4.70 -3.33
CA THR A 197 16.50 -4.20 -4.10
C THR A 197 16.84 -2.75 -3.73
N MET A 198 15.85 -1.88 -3.62
CA MET A 198 16.01 -0.47 -3.26
C MET A 198 16.60 -0.31 -1.86
N LEU A 199 16.02 -0.98 -0.86
CA LEU A 199 16.46 -0.87 0.53
C LEU A 199 17.86 -1.45 0.72
N ALA A 200 18.20 -2.55 0.03
CA ALA A 200 19.55 -3.10 0.05
C ALA A 200 20.57 -2.15 -0.58
N ALA A 201 20.24 -1.51 -1.71
CA ALA A 201 21.12 -0.53 -2.34
C ALA A 201 21.36 0.68 -1.43
N LEU A 202 20.30 1.21 -0.80
CA LEU A 202 20.40 2.31 0.17
C LEU A 202 21.16 1.93 1.44
N SER A 203 21.01 0.70 1.92
CA SER A 203 21.76 0.18 3.07
C SER A 203 23.28 0.15 2.81
N TYR A 204 23.71 -0.20 1.61
CA TYR A 204 25.12 -0.25 1.25
C TYR A 204 25.71 1.09 0.84
N ASP A 205 24.94 1.93 0.14
CA ASP A 205 25.43 3.21 -0.40
C ASP A 205 24.32 4.26 -0.49
N LYS A 206 23.91 4.74 0.68
CA LYS A 206 22.93 5.83 0.80
C LYS A 206 23.33 7.07 -0.01
N GLY A 207 24.64 7.39 -0.04
CA GLY A 207 25.14 8.59 -0.70
C GLY A 207 24.88 8.58 -2.21
N THR A 208 25.00 7.41 -2.84
CA THR A 208 24.74 7.24 -4.27
C THR A 208 23.25 7.18 -4.59
N PHE A 209 22.45 6.46 -3.80
CA PHE A 209 21.06 6.14 -4.19
C PHE A 209 20.02 7.12 -3.64
N ALA A 210 20.14 7.59 -2.38
CA ALA A 210 19.10 8.44 -1.78
C ALA A 210 18.82 9.74 -2.55
N PRO A 211 19.78 10.41 -3.21
CA PRO A 211 19.50 11.61 -4.01
C PRO A 211 18.60 11.37 -5.24
N HIS A 212 18.37 10.11 -5.61
CA HIS A 212 17.56 9.74 -6.77
C HIS A 212 16.17 9.23 -6.40
N ILE A 213 15.82 9.15 -5.11
CA ILE A 213 14.44 8.86 -4.68
C ILE A 213 13.57 10.02 -5.12
N ASP A 214 12.53 9.74 -5.89
CA ASP A 214 11.61 10.74 -6.42
C ASP A 214 10.52 11.16 -5.40
N ALA A 215 9.60 12.01 -5.83
CA ALA A 215 8.52 12.51 -4.98
C ALA A 215 7.53 11.40 -4.55
N ASP A 216 7.42 10.33 -5.33
CA ASP A 216 6.59 9.15 -5.00
C ASP A 216 7.36 8.12 -4.16
N CYS A 217 8.56 8.45 -3.69
CA CYS A 217 9.46 7.55 -2.97
C CYS A 217 9.95 6.34 -3.79
N ALA A 218 9.90 6.40 -5.11
CA ALA A 218 10.45 5.40 -5.99
C ALA A 218 11.93 5.72 -6.36
N LEU A 219 12.76 4.69 -6.37
CA LEU A 219 14.16 4.78 -6.82
C LEU A 219 14.30 4.31 -8.28
N PHE A 220 13.46 3.38 -8.70
CA PHE A 220 13.54 2.73 -10.00
C PHE A 220 12.28 3.00 -10.81
N SER A 221 12.44 3.16 -12.12
CA SER A 221 11.30 3.23 -13.04
C SER A 221 10.84 1.83 -13.44
N PRO A 222 9.61 1.37 -13.12
CA PRO A 222 9.13 0.03 -13.47
C PRO A 222 9.31 -0.34 -14.94
N HIS A 223 9.02 0.57 -15.85
CA HIS A 223 9.22 0.36 -17.31
C HIS A 223 10.68 0.17 -17.69
N ALA A 224 11.57 1.00 -17.15
CA ALA A 224 13.01 0.93 -17.43
C ALA A 224 13.63 -0.33 -16.80
N VAL A 225 13.15 -0.72 -15.62
CA VAL A 225 13.56 -1.94 -14.90
C VAL A 225 13.23 -3.18 -15.73
N VAL A 226 11.97 -3.35 -16.11
CA VAL A 226 11.54 -4.52 -16.89
C VAL A 226 12.23 -4.57 -18.26
N SER A 227 12.48 -3.41 -18.88
CA SER A 227 13.20 -3.32 -20.16
C SER A 227 14.73 -3.47 -20.03
N GLY A 228 15.27 -3.59 -18.81
CA GLY A 228 16.69 -3.77 -18.57
C GLY A 228 17.57 -2.53 -18.80
N VAL A 229 16.96 -1.34 -18.90
CA VAL A 229 17.66 -0.08 -19.18
C VAL A 229 17.77 0.87 -17.99
N ASP A 230 17.24 0.48 -16.82
CA ASP A 230 17.31 1.29 -15.60
C ASP A 230 18.75 1.39 -15.10
N LYS A 231 19.27 2.63 -15.08
CA LYS A 231 20.69 2.88 -14.70
C LYS A 231 20.94 2.64 -13.21
N LEU A 232 19.96 2.92 -12.36
CA LEU A 232 20.10 2.76 -10.92
C LEU A 232 20.00 1.30 -10.52
N LEU A 233 19.15 0.50 -11.19
CA LEU A 233 19.13 -0.94 -11.00
C LEU A 233 20.45 -1.58 -11.46
N ASN A 234 20.98 -1.15 -12.61
CA ASN A 234 22.31 -1.60 -13.06
C ASN A 234 23.43 -1.26 -12.06
N ALA A 235 23.36 -0.06 -11.46
CA ALA A 235 24.32 0.35 -10.43
C ALA A 235 24.16 -0.48 -9.15
N ALA A 236 22.94 -0.80 -8.74
CA ALA A 236 22.66 -1.65 -7.59
C ALA A 236 23.20 -3.09 -7.80
N LEU A 237 22.95 -3.69 -8.98
CA LEU A 237 23.50 -5.00 -9.33
C LEU A 237 25.04 -5.03 -9.27
N ALA A 238 25.70 -4.02 -9.84
CA ALA A 238 27.15 -3.89 -9.78
C ALA A 238 27.65 -3.70 -8.33
N LEU A 239 26.89 -2.99 -7.49
CA LEU A 239 27.20 -2.82 -6.07
C LEU A 239 27.12 -4.16 -5.33
N PHE A 240 26.03 -4.91 -5.49
CA PHE A 240 25.84 -6.22 -4.85
C PHE A 240 26.93 -7.22 -5.27
N GLU A 241 27.30 -7.23 -6.55
CA GLU A 241 28.42 -8.06 -7.04
C GLU A 241 29.74 -7.70 -6.35
N ARG A 242 30.09 -6.41 -6.26
CA ARG A 242 31.31 -5.95 -5.54
C ARG A 242 31.30 -6.28 -4.05
N LYS A 243 30.10 -6.31 -3.42
CA LYS A 243 29.92 -6.64 -2.00
C LYS A 243 29.87 -8.15 -1.75
N GLY A 244 29.78 -8.98 -2.79
CA GLY A 244 29.58 -10.41 -2.68
C GLY A 244 28.17 -10.78 -2.18
N ASP A 245 27.22 -9.86 -2.27
CA ASP A 245 25.85 -10.07 -1.83
C ASP A 245 25.04 -10.77 -2.92
N LYS A 246 25.14 -12.08 -2.92
CA LYS A 246 24.47 -12.93 -3.90
C LYS A 246 22.94 -12.86 -3.78
N LYS A 247 22.41 -12.81 -2.55
CA LYS A 247 20.98 -12.75 -2.29
C LYS A 247 20.31 -11.56 -3.00
N HIS A 248 20.75 -10.34 -2.68
CA HIS A 248 20.15 -9.13 -3.25
C HIS A 248 20.46 -8.99 -4.75
N ARG A 249 21.62 -9.44 -5.21
CA ARG A 249 21.93 -9.50 -6.64
C ARG A 249 20.93 -10.39 -7.39
N ASP A 250 20.68 -11.59 -6.87
CA ASP A 250 19.79 -12.56 -7.53
C ASP A 250 18.32 -12.07 -7.50
N ILE A 251 17.87 -11.43 -6.41
CA ILE A 251 16.56 -10.78 -6.33
C ILE A 251 16.45 -9.65 -7.37
N ALA A 252 17.41 -8.73 -7.40
CA ALA A 252 17.45 -7.63 -8.36
C ALA A 252 17.44 -8.12 -9.81
N ALA A 253 18.13 -9.22 -10.11
CA ALA A 253 18.17 -9.81 -11.44
C ALA A 253 16.82 -10.38 -11.89
N THR A 254 15.92 -10.76 -10.96
CA THR A 254 14.57 -11.23 -11.32
C THR A 254 13.70 -10.14 -11.92
N LEU A 255 14.03 -8.88 -11.71
CA LEU A 255 13.29 -7.74 -12.22
C LEU A 255 13.47 -7.54 -13.73
N TYR A 256 14.60 -8.01 -14.30
CA TYR A 256 14.83 -7.93 -15.74
C TYR A 256 13.92 -8.86 -16.51
N ASN A 257 13.30 -8.34 -17.57
CA ASN A 257 12.35 -9.09 -18.38
C ASN A 257 11.26 -9.80 -17.54
N CYS A 258 11.02 -9.28 -16.34
CA CYS A 258 10.00 -9.82 -15.44
C CYS A 258 8.65 -9.82 -16.16
N SER A 259 7.99 -10.96 -16.12
CA SER A 259 6.67 -11.10 -16.71
C SER A 259 5.54 -10.88 -15.69
N GLY A 260 5.83 -10.50 -14.46
CA GLY A 260 4.91 -10.27 -13.32
C GLY A 260 5.24 -11.21 -12.18
N PRO A 261 4.79 -12.47 -12.18
CA PRO A 261 5.10 -13.42 -11.12
C PRO A 261 6.61 -13.71 -11.02
N ILE A 262 7.10 -13.79 -9.79
CA ILE A 262 8.49 -14.15 -9.47
C ILE A 262 8.50 -15.39 -8.56
N PRO A 263 8.28 -16.60 -9.09
CA PRO A 263 8.08 -17.82 -8.30
C PRO A 263 9.27 -18.19 -7.39
N THR A 264 10.44 -17.62 -7.67
CA THR A 264 11.67 -17.87 -6.89
C THR A 264 11.85 -16.88 -5.74
N LEU A 265 11.04 -15.81 -5.66
CA LEU A 265 11.28 -14.68 -4.75
C LEU A 265 11.30 -15.10 -3.29
N GLN A 266 10.33 -15.90 -2.85
CA GLN A 266 10.30 -16.40 -1.47
C GLN A 266 11.58 -17.16 -1.13
N ARG A 267 12.01 -18.10 -1.98
CA ARG A 267 13.23 -18.89 -1.77
C ARG A 267 14.48 -18.01 -1.74
N LEU A 268 14.56 -16.99 -2.60
CA LEU A 268 15.69 -16.06 -2.60
C LEU A 268 15.74 -15.22 -1.33
N LEU A 269 14.61 -14.85 -0.76
CA LEU A 269 14.54 -14.11 0.50
C LEU A 269 14.88 -14.99 1.71
N GLU A 270 14.56 -16.27 1.67
CA GLU A 270 14.87 -17.22 2.76
C GLU A 270 16.39 -17.57 2.84
N GLY A 271 17.16 -17.31 1.78
CA GLY A 271 18.62 -17.53 1.70
C GLY A 271 18.94 -18.86 1.10
#